data_2cda0f73b9b9b23566e876f936cf196e
#
_entry.id   2cda0f73b9b9b23566e876f936cf196e
#
_cell.length_a   1.000
_cell.length_b   1.000
_cell.length_c   1.000
_cell.angle_alpha   90.00
_cell.angle_beta   90.00
_cell.angle_gamma   90.00
#
_symmetry.space_group_name_H-M   'P 1'
#
loop_
_entity.id
_entity.type
_entity.pdbx_description
1 polymer ?
#
loop_
_entity_poly.entity_id
_entity_poly.type
_entity_poly.pdbx_seq_one_letter_code
_entity_poly.pdbx_strand_id
1 'polypeptide(L)'
;EYIYGTNPAFEVLRAKRRTVYGAWLNQSSRTKPRMQKLAKLLEQHEVPIEWVEKGRLIQLSKSTEHQGVVLKTSLYPYTPKDELFAHRRLLLLDNIEDPHNVGAVLRSAEVFGFHGVCLPSRGVPEVYPSVVKVSSGATEFMQITREASANQYARKAQEAGYQIAALDMNGNATLDAIKEADPEKLMLVIGGEDKSVGQFILNMADHIIGIPQFGRV
;
A
#
# COMPACT_ATOMS: atom_id res chain seq x y z
N GLU A 1 2.36 7.79 14.57
CA GLU A 1 1.41 6.68 14.37
C GLU A 1 1.73 5.49 15.26
N TYR A 2 0.77 4.58 15.39
CA TYR A 2 0.95 3.30 16.07
C TYR A 2 0.80 2.16 15.07
N ILE A 3 1.92 1.72 14.50
CA ILE A 3 1.97 0.58 13.59
C ILE A 3 1.94 -0.72 14.41
N TYR A 4 1.18 -1.72 13.97
CA TYR A 4 1.01 -2.96 14.70
C TYR A 4 1.10 -4.20 13.81
N GLY A 5 1.49 -5.31 14.43
CA GLY A 5 1.70 -6.59 13.78
C GLY A 5 3.17 -6.93 13.53
N THR A 6 3.46 -8.22 13.56
CA THR A 6 4.84 -8.69 13.52
C THR A 6 5.54 -8.38 12.19
N ASN A 7 4.87 -8.64 11.04
CA ASN A 7 5.46 -8.32 9.74
C ASN A 7 5.67 -6.81 9.54
N PRO A 8 4.65 -5.94 9.74
CA PRO A 8 4.83 -4.51 9.68
C PRO A 8 6.01 -4.01 10.51
N ALA A 9 6.16 -4.51 11.74
CA ALA A 9 7.25 -4.09 12.61
C ALA A 9 8.64 -4.43 12.03
N PHE A 10 8.81 -5.61 11.45
CA PHE A 10 10.05 -5.96 10.77
C PHE A 10 10.31 -5.08 9.56
N GLU A 11 9.28 -4.83 8.73
CA GLU A 11 9.47 -4.09 7.47
C GLU A 11 9.69 -2.59 7.70
N VAL A 12 9.05 -1.98 8.71
CA VAL A 12 9.35 -0.60 9.14
C VAL A 12 10.84 -0.45 9.51
N LEU A 13 11.38 -1.40 10.29
CA LEU A 13 12.78 -1.36 10.72
C LEU A 13 13.74 -1.62 9.56
N ARG A 14 13.40 -2.50 8.62
CA ARG A 14 14.22 -2.82 7.44
C ARG A 14 14.24 -1.68 6.43
N ALA A 15 13.09 -1.08 6.16
CA ALA A 15 12.96 0.00 5.19
C ALA A 15 13.62 1.29 5.64
N LYS A 16 13.73 1.52 6.96
CA LYS A 16 14.37 2.71 7.57
C LYS A 16 13.82 4.05 7.07
N ARG A 17 12.56 4.07 6.62
CA ARG A 17 11.93 5.29 6.10
C ARG A 17 11.21 6.09 7.16
N ARG A 18 10.91 5.47 8.32
CA ARG A 18 10.24 6.10 9.45
C ARG A 18 11.15 6.12 10.67
N THR A 19 11.05 7.19 11.45
CA THR A 19 11.62 7.20 12.80
C THR A 19 10.76 6.35 13.71
N VAL A 20 11.36 5.41 14.44
CA VAL A 20 10.68 4.59 15.44
C VAL A 20 11.03 5.11 16.83
N TYR A 21 10.03 5.62 17.54
CA TYR A 21 10.22 6.27 18.85
C TYR A 21 10.13 5.30 20.03
N GLY A 22 9.57 4.10 19.83
CA GLY A 22 9.43 3.09 20.86
C GLY A 22 8.63 1.88 20.39
N ALA A 23 8.79 0.79 21.10
CA ALA A 23 8.16 -0.51 20.81
C ALA A 23 7.53 -1.10 22.07
N TRP A 24 6.30 -1.59 21.97
CA TRP A 24 5.59 -2.35 23.00
C TRP A 24 5.44 -3.78 22.51
N LEU A 25 5.98 -4.69 23.30
CA LEU A 25 5.97 -6.12 22.99
C LEU A 25 5.18 -6.89 24.06
N ASN A 26 4.42 -7.91 23.63
CA ASN A 26 3.65 -8.73 24.55
C ASN A 26 4.56 -9.58 25.42
N GLN A 27 4.49 -9.40 26.74
CA GLN A 27 5.28 -10.13 27.73
C GLN A 27 5.09 -11.65 27.61
N SER A 28 3.88 -12.15 27.34
CA SER A 28 3.62 -13.59 27.17
C SER A 28 4.28 -14.19 25.90
N SER A 29 4.80 -13.37 25.01
CA SER A 29 5.49 -13.79 23.79
C SER A 29 7.00 -13.64 23.87
N ARG A 30 7.54 -13.23 25.00
CA ARG A 30 8.98 -12.93 25.20
C ARG A 30 9.91 -14.08 24.84
N THR A 31 9.49 -15.31 25.06
CA THR A 31 10.26 -16.52 24.76
C THR A 31 10.12 -17.04 23.32
N LYS A 32 9.16 -16.48 22.55
CA LYS A 32 8.92 -16.93 21.17
C LYS A 32 10.08 -16.50 20.26
N PRO A 33 10.65 -17.41 19.44
CA PRO A 33 11.84 -17.10 18.63
C PRO A 33 11.70 -15.88 17.74
N ARG A 34 10.50 -15.70 17.12
CA ARG A 34 10.23 -14.55 16.23
C ARG A 34 10.20 -13.23 17.01
N MET A 35 9.69 -13.24 18.24
CA MET A 35 9.65 -12.05 19.11
C MET A 35 11.04 -11.68 19.60
N GLN A 36 11.86 -12.67 19.95
CA GLN A 36 13.27 -12.45 20.31
C GLN A 36 14.08 -11.86 19.14
N LYS A 37 13.83 -12.36 17.92
CA LYS A 37 14.47 -11.79 16.72
C LYS A 37 14.06 -10.34 16.50
N LEU A 38 12.79 -9.99 16.72
CA LEU A 38 12.32 -8.61 16.62
C LEU A 38 12.92 -7.72 17.71
N ALA A 39 12.94 -8.19 18.96
CA ALA A 39 13.54 -7.45 20.08
C ALA A 39 15.04 -7.15 19.80
N LYS A 40 15.79 -8.13 19.32
CA LYS A 40 17.19 -7.93 18.94
C LYS A 40 17.34 -6.90 17.80
N LEU A 41 16.44 -6.92 16.82
CA LEU A 41 16.47 -5.93 15.74
C LEU A 41 16.14 -4.53 16.25
N LEU A 42 15.17 -4.38 17.15
CA LEU A 42 14.84 -3.11 17.81
C LEU A 42 16.02 -2.57 18.62
N GLU A 43 16.72 -3.42 19.37
CA GLU A 43 17.94 -3.06 20.11
C GLU A 43 19.05 -2.57 19.18
N GLN A 44 19.24 -3.22 18.03
CA GLN A 44 20.21 -2.80 17.01
C GLN A 44 19.89 -1.42 16.40
N HIS A 45 18.61 -1.04 16.39
CA HIS A 45 18.13 0.28 15.97
C HIS A 45 18.01 1.27 17.14
N GLU A 46 18.47 0.93 18.34
CA GLU A 46 18.41 1.75 19.56
C GLU A 46 16.98 2.18 19.93
N VAL A 47 15.97 1.36 19.57
CA VAL A 47 14.56 1.63 19.86
C VAL A 47 14.23 1.17 21.26
N PRO A 48 13.69 2.04 22.16
CA PRO A 48 13.25 1.65 23.49
C PRO A 48 12.15 0.58 23.43
N ILE A 49 12.33 -0.50 24.21
CA ILE A 49 11.39 -1.62 24.28
C ILE A 49 10.73 -1.68 25.65
N GLU A 50 9.40 -1.74 25.65
CA GLU A 50 8.59 -1.99 26.83
C GLU A 50 7.84 -3.31 26.66
N TRP A 51 7.99 -4.25 27.62
CA TRP A 51 7.26 -5.50 27.67
C TRP A 51 5.97 -5.31 28.46
N VAL A 52 4.82 -5.51 27.80
CA VAL A 52 3.51 -5.17 28.36
C VAL A 52 2.50 -6.30 28.22
N GLU A 53 1.41 -6.20 28.96
CA GLU A 53 0.25 -7.07 28.82
C GLU A 53 -0.55 -6.77 27.53
N LYS A 54 -1.29 -7.78 27.05
CA LYS A 54 -2.10 -7.71 25.82
C LYS A 54 -3.05 -6.49 25.79
N GLY A 55 -3.66 -6.16 26.95
CA GLY A 55 -4.58 -5.02 27.06
C GLY A 55 -3.94 -3.69 26.68
N ARG A 56 -2.67 -3.47 27.05
CA ARG A 56 -1.94 -2.26 26.69
C ARG A 56 -1.72 -2.14 25.19
N LEU A 57 -1.43 -3.25 24.51
CA LEU A 57 -1.26 -3.29 23.06
C LEU A 57 -2.57 -2.94 22.34
N ILE A 58 -3.71 -3.46 22.82
CA ILE A 58 -5.03 -3.11 22.28
C ILE A 58 -5.33 -1.62 22.46
N GLN A 59 -5.01 -1.04 23.61
CA GLN A 59 -5.19 0.39 23.86
C GLN A 59 -4.40 1.25 22.88
N LEU A 60 -3.14 0.88 22.58
CA LEU A 60 -2.25 1.63 21.68
C LEU A 60 -2.64 1.46 20.21
N SER A 61 -2.86 0.22 19.76
CA SER A 61 -3.16 -0.09 18.35
C SER A 61 -4.62 0.14 17.96
N LYS A 62 -5.53 0.23 18.93
CA LYS A 62 -6.99 0.21 18.72
C LYS A 62 -7.47 -1.04 17.96
N SER A 63 -6.70 -2.14 18.03
CA SER A 63 -6.96 -3.38 17.31
C SER A 63 -6.59 -4.60 18.15
N THR A 64 -7.31 -5.69 17.98
CA THR A 64 -6.97 -7.01 18.55
C THR A 64 -5.96 -7.76 17.71
N GLU A 65 -5.72 -7.31 16.45
CA GLU A 65 -4.84 -7.96 15.48
C GLU A 65 -3.36 -7.54 15.57
N HIS A 66 -2.97 -6.97 16.71
CA HIS A 66 -1.61 -6.46 16.92
C HIS A 66 -0.52 -7.56 16.94
N GLN A 67 -0.87 -8.84 17.01
CA GLN A 67 0.09 -9.96 16.99
C GLN A 67 1.21 -9.87 18.06
N GLY A 68 0.95 -9.16 19.14
CA GLY A 68 1.91 -8.96 20.23
C GLY A 68 2.93 -7.85 20.02
N VAL A 69 2.75 -6.99 19.02
CA VAL A 69 3.69 -5.91 18.67
C VAL A 69 2.95 -4.63 18.35
N VAL A 70 3.41 -3.52 18.88
CA VAL A 70 3.02 -2.16 18.50
C VAL A 70 4.28 -1.29 18.48
N LEU A 71 4.48 -0.51 17.42
CA LEU A 71 5.53 0.49 17.29
C LEU A 71 4.94 1.89 17.25
N LYS A 72 5.54 2.84 17.95
CA LYS A 72 5.26 4.27 17.75
C LYS A 72 6.24 4.81 16.71
N THR A 73 5.73 5.33 15.60
CA THR A 73 6.54 5.82 14.48
C THR A 73 6.17 7.25 14.09
N SER A 74 7.02 7.89 13.28
CA SER A 74 6.62 9.05 12.50
C SER A 74 5.45 8.71 11.56
N LEU A 75 4.80 9.72 11.00
CA LEU A 75 3.79 9.54 9.95
C LEU A 75 4.39 8.89 8.71
N TYR A 76 3.52 8.34 7.85
CA TYR A 76 3.97 7.78 6.57
C TYR A 76 4.64 8.87 5.71
N PRO A 77 5.87 8.63 5.21
CA PRO A 77 6.60 9.60 4.40
C PRO A 77 6.13 9.52 2.94
N TYR A 78 5.06 10.25 2.59
CA TYR A 78 4.61 10.35 1.21
C TYR A 78 5.70 10.95 0.30
N THR A 79 5.78 10.44 -0.92
CA THR A 79 6.70 10.91 -1.95
C THR A 79 6.06 12.05 -2.73
N PRO A 80 6.77 13.15 -3.02
CA PRO A 80 6.28 14.17 -3.94
C PRO A 80 5.90 13.58 -5.30
N LYS A 81 4.77 14.02 -5.85
CA LYS A 81 4.23 13.44 -7.09
C LYS A 81 5.23 13.50 -8.27
N ASP A 82 6.04 14.56 -8.34
CA ASP A 82 6.99 14.73 -9.45
C ASP A 82 8.11 13.69 -9.44
N GLU A 83 8.53 13.25 -8.26
CA GLU A 83 9.51 12.16 -8.11
C GLU A 83 8.94 10.82 -8.52
N LEU A 84 7.63 10.62 -8.29
CA LEU A 84 6.95 9.35 -8.59
C LEU A 84 6.94 9.03 -10.08
N PHE A 85 6.79 10.05 -10.94
CA PHE A 85 6.74 9.89 -12.39
C PHE A 85 8.08 9.54 -13.06
N ALA A 86 9.13 9.29 -12.27
CA ALA A 86 10.36 8.65 -12.71
C ALA A 86 10.23 7.12 -12.87
N HIS A 87 9.24 6.47 -12.24
CA HIS A 87 9.03 5.04 -12.35
C HIS A 87 8.44 4.63 -13.70
N ARG A 88 8.88 3.50 -14.24
CA ARG A 88 8.31 2.94 -15.50
C ARG A 88 6.92 2.33 -15.29
N ARG A 89 6.61 1.90 -14.07
CA ARG A 89 5.33 1.25 -13.70
C ARG A 89 4.71 2.02 -12.55
N LEU A 90 3.53 2.56 -12.78
CA LEU A 90 2.74 3.25 -11.78
C LEU A 90 1.42 2.53 -11.53
N LEU A 91 0.98 2.53 -10.30
CA LEU A 91 -0.36 2.10 -9.90
C LEU A 91 -1.17 3.32 -9.48
N LEU A 92 -2.37 3.47 -10.01
CA LEU A 92 -3.36 4.44 -9.55
C LEU A 92 -4.56 3.67 -8.97
N LEU A 93 -4.89 3.94 -7.72
CA LEU A 93 -6.12 3.44 -7.09
C LEU A 93 -7.21 4.51 -7.23
N ASP A 94 -8.40 4.10 -7.64
CA ASP A 94 -9.53 5.02 -7.80
C ASP A 94 -10.78 4.45 -7.11
N ASN A 95 -11.41 5.24 -6.24
CA ASN A 95 -12.63 4.86 -5.51
C ASN A 95 -12.55 3.55 -4.69
N ILE A 96 -11.38 3.19 -4.16
CA ILE A 96 -11.22 2.04 -3.26
C ILE A 96 -11.32 2.55 -1.82
N GLU A 97 -12.49 2.45 -1.21
CA GLU A 97 -12.78 3.06 0.10
C GLU A 97 -12.34 2.18 1.29
N ASP A 98 -12.24 0.86 1.12
CA ASP A 98 -11.83 -0.05 2.19
C ASP A 98 -10.29 -0.11 2.36
N PRO A 99 -9.75 0.24 3.54
CA PRO A 99 -8.33 0.08 3.85
C PRO A 99 -7.79 -1.35 3.68
N HIS A 100 -8.64 -2.37 3.85
CA HIS A 100 -8.25 -3.77 3.62
C HIS A 100 -7.99 -4.04 2.15
N ASN A 101 -8.86 -3.57 1.25
CA ASN A 101 -8.68 -3.72 -0.19
C ASN A 101 -7.45 -2.93 -0.66
N VAL A 102 -7.26 -1.70 -0.19
CA VAL A 102 -6.05 -0.92 -0.48
C VAL A 102 -4.79 -1.69 -0.04
N GLY A 103 -4.76 -2.18 1.20
CA GLY A 103 -3.62 -2.95 1.71
C GLY A 103 -3.31 -4.21 0.91
N ALA A 104 -4.35 -4.95 0.49
CA ALA A 104 -4.21 -6.16 -0.32
C ALA A 104 -3.64 -5.86 -1.72
N VAL A 105 -4.17 -4.80 -2.37
CA VAL A 105 -3.67 -4.37 -3.69
C VAL A 105 -2.22 -3.89 -3.58
N LEU A 106 -1.88 -3.06 -2.58
CA LEU A 106 -0.51 -2.57 -2.39
C LEU A 106 0.48 -3.71 -2.15
N ARG A 107 0.09 -4.74 -1.38
CA ARG A 107 0.93 -5.91 -1.18
C ARG A 107 1.21 -6.66 -2.49
N SER A 108 0.19 -6.82 -3.33
CA SER A 108 0.33 -7.48 -4.64
C SER A 108 1.19 -6.62 -5.58
N ALA A 109 0.95 -5.31 -5.59
CA ALA A 109 1.68 -4.37 -6.42
C ALA A 109 3.19 -4.38 -6.12
N GLU A 110 3.58 -4.41 -4.85
CA GLU A 110 4.99 -4.50 -4.45
C GLU A 110 5.64 -5.77 -4.99
N VAL A 111 4.99 -6.93 -4.83
CA VAL A 111 5.48 -8.23 -5.36
C VAL A 111 5.65 -8.21 -6.88
N PHE A 112 4.77 -7.51 -7.60
CA PHE A 112 4.83 -7.39 -9.07
C PHE A 112 5.66 -6.21 -9.58
N GLY A 113 6.38 -5.51 -8.70
CA GLY A 113 7.31 -4.45 -9.08
C GLY A 113 6.67 -3.09 -9.38
N PHE A 114 5.43 -2.85 -8.94
CA PHE A 114 4.79 -1.53 -8.96
C PHE A 114 5.18 -0.75 -7.70
N HIS A 115 6.36 -0.18 -7.70
CA HIS A 115 6.87 0.56 -6.52
C HIS A 115 6.38 2.01 -6.45
N GLY A 116 5.86 2.57 -7.55
CA GLY A 116 5.26 3.91 -7.60
C GLY A 116 3.74 3.83 -7.53
N VAL A 117 3.12 4.50 -6.54
CA VAL A 117 1.66 4.44 -6.32
C VAL A 117 1.08 5.84 -6.16
N CYS A 118 0.03 6.11 -6.91
CA CYS A 118 -0.82 7.28 -6.78
C CYS A 118 -2.05 6.93 -5.94
N LEU A 119 -2.14 7.47 -4.73
CA LEU A 119 -3.34 7.44 -3.90
C LEU A 119 -4.03 8.80 -4.01
N PRO A 120 -5.25 8.88 -4.57
CA PRO A 120 -5.99 10.13 -4.60
C PRO A 120 -6.26 10.69 -3.20
N SER A 121 -6.34 12.00 -3.09
CA SER A 121 -6.65 12.68 -1.83
C SER A 121 -8.09 12.43 -1.35
N ARG A 122 -8.97 11.94 -2.24
CA ARG A 122 -10.38 11.59 -1.96
C ARG A 122 -10.71 10.25 -2.59
N GLY A 123 -11.66 9.51 -2.01
CA GLY A 123 -12.15 8.22 -2.51
C GLY A 123 -11.22 7.03 -2.24
N VAL A 124 -10.05 7.27 -1.63
CA VAL A 124 -9.11 6.23 -1.21
C VAL A 124 -8.53 6.61 0.16
N PRO A 125 -8.47 5.69 1.13
CA PRO A 125 -7.88 5.97 2.44
C PRO A 125 -6.39 6.30 2.36
N GLU A 126 -5.90 6.96 3.39
CA GLU A 126 -4.47 7.17 3.61
C GLU A 126 -3.77 5.85 3.96
N VAL A 127 -2.44 5.87 3.99
CA VAL A 127 -1.64 4.73 4.48
C VAL A 127 -1.76 4.65 6.01
N TYR A 128 -2.98 4.33 6.47
CA TYR A 128 -3.25 4.10 7.89
C TYR A 128 -2.52 2.86 8.43
N PRO A 129 -2.37 2.71 9.75
CA PRO A 129 -1.82 1.49 10.35
C PRO A 129 -2.50 0.19 9.92
N SER A 130 -3.81 0.23 9.62
CA SER A 130 -4.56 -0.90 9.07
C SER A 130 -4.10 -1.27 7.64
N VAL A 131 -3.83 -0.29 6.79
CA VAL A 131 -3.27 -0.51 5.43
C VAL A 131 -1.87 -1.12 5.52
N VAL A 132 -1.02 -0.59 6.40
CA VAL A 132 0.32 -1.16 6.68
C VAL A 132 0.21 -2.60 7.19
N LYS A 133 -0.78 -2.86 8.06
CA LYS A 133 -1.04 -4.20 8.60
C LYS A 133 -1.45 -5.19 7.52
N VAL A 134 -2.43 -4.86 6.69
CA VAL A 134 -2.95 -5.74 5.63
C VAL A 134 -1.92 -5.95 4.53
N SER A 135 -1.20 -4.90 4.14
CA SER A 135 -0.09 -5.02 3.19
C SER A 135 1.11 -5.80 3.75
N SER A 136 1.06 -6.24 5.02
CA SER A 136 2.18 -6.90 5.72
C SER A 136 3.46 -6.06 5.77
N GLY A 137 3.35 -4.73 5.65
CA GLY A 137 4.46 -3.79 5.62
C GLY A 137 5.02 -3.50 4.23
N ALA A 138 4.42 -4.01 3.15
CA ALA A 138 4.86 -3.74 1.77
C ALA A 138 4.91 -2.23 1.46
N THR A 139 3.99 -1.45 2.04
CA THR A 139 3.97 0.01 1.93
C THR A 139 5.29 0.69 2.29
N GLU A 140 6.09 0.09 3.16
CA GLU A 140 7.36 0.67 3.60
C GLU A 140 8.45 0.66 2.52
N PHE A 141 8.28 -0.15 1.47
CA PHE A 141 9.18 -0.24 0.32
C PHE A 141 8.66 0.48 -0.92
N MET A 142 7.44 1.04 -0.86
CA MET A 142 6.79 1.70 -1.98
C MET A 142 6.92 3.22 -1.88
N GLN A 143 7.07 3.88 -3.02
CA GLN A 143 6.91 5.33 -3.13
C GLN A 143 5.44 5.64 -3.40
N ILE A 144 4.77 6.27 -2.46
CA ILE A 144 3.34 6.58 -2.53
C ILE A 144 3.17 8.10 -2.48
N THR A 145 2.43 8.66 -3.42
CA THR A 145 2.01 10.07 -3.41
C THR A 145 0.52 10.21 -3.09
N ARG A 146 0.13 11.34 -2.47
CA ARG A 146 -1.27 11.65 -2.09
C ARG A 146 -1.61 13.14 -2.24
N GLU A 147 -1.14 13.78 -3.30
CA GLU A 147 -1.23 15.24 -3.48
C GLU A 147 -2.32 15.69 -4.46
N ALA A 148 -2.97 14.77 -5.18
CA ALA A 148 -3.86 15.10 -6.27
C ALA A 148 -5.10 14.18 -6.34
N SER A 149 -6.06 14.51 -7.18
CA SER A 149 -7.18 13.62 -7.53
C SER A 149 -6.75 12.55 -8.54
N ALA A 150 -7.54 11.47 -8.66
CA ALA A 150 -7.29 10.41 -9.64
C ALA A 150 -7.19 10.97 -11.07
N ASN A 151 -8.10 11.87 -11.45
CA ASN A 151 -8.10 12.50 -12.77
C ASN A 151 -6.82 13.31 -13.04
N GLN A 152 -6.30 14.03 -12.03
CA GLN A 152 -5.07 14.79 -12.18
C GLN A 152 -3.85 13.88 -12.33
N TYR A 153 -3.80 12.75 -11.62
CA TYR A 153 -2.74 11.76 -11.80
C TYR A 153 -2.78 11.13 -13.19
N ALA A 154 -3.97 10.75 -13.67
CA ALA A 154 -4.12 10.17 -14.99
C ALA A 154 -3.70 11.15 -16.10
N ARG A 155 -4.10 12.43 -16.03
CA ARG A 155 -3.64 13.47 -16.97
C ARG A 155 -2.12 13.61 -16.96
N LYS A 156 -1.54 13.71 -15.77
CA LYS A 156 -0.08 13.84 -15.64
C LYS A 156 0.66 12.61 -16.21
N ALA A 157 0.10 11.42 -16.02
CA ALA A 157 0.65 10.19 -16.60
C ALA A 157 0.65 10.27 -18.14
N GLN A 158 -0.47 10.66 -18.74
CA GLN A 158 -0.59 10.82 -20.20
C GLN A 158 0.41 11.85 -20.73
N GLU A 159 0.52 13.02 -20.08
CA GLU A 159 1.49 14.08 -20.43
C GLU A 159 2.95 13.60 -20.29
N ALA A 160 3.23 12.69 -19.36
CA ALA A 160 4.55 12.09 -19.14
C ALA A 160 4.84 10.85 -20.02
N GLY A 161 3.95 10.53 -20.96
CA GLY A 161 4.11 9.45 -21.94
C GLY A 161 3.80 8.05 -21.41
N TYR A 162 2.99 7.93 -20.35
CA TYR A 162 2.49 6.63 -19.91
C TYR A 162 1.31 6.18 -20.77
N GLN A 163 1.28 4.90 -21.13
CA GLN A 163 0.05 4.24 -21.50
C GLN A 163 -0.78 3.96 -20.24
N ILE A 164 -2.07 4.22 -20.32
CA ILE A 164 -3.01 4.03 -19.22
C ILE A 164 -3.84 2.77 -19.49
N ALA A 165 -3.72 1.78 -18.60
CA ALA A 165 -4.53 0.58 -18.61
C ALA A 165 -5.47 0.60 -17.40
N ALA A 166 -6.78 0.69 -17.65
CA ALA A 166 -7.81 0.69 -16.61
C ALA A 166 -8.47 -0.68 -16.51
N LEU A 167 -8.61 -1.20 -15.29
CA LEU A 167 -9.38 -2.42 -15.04
C LEU A 167 -10.85 -2.07 -14.86
N ASP A 168 -11.71 -2.62 -15.70
CA ASP A 168 -13.16 -2.46 -15.64
C ASP A 168 -13.87 -3.75 -16.04
N MET A 169 -15.00 -4.05 -15.40
CA MET A 169 -15.78 -5.26 -15.70
C MET A 169 -16.33 -5.29 -17.15
N ASN A 170 -16.52 -4.12 -17.76
CA ASN A 170 -16.98 -3.97 -19.14
C ASN A 170 -15.81 -3.81 -20.13
N GLY A 171 -14.58 -4.05 -19.69
CA GLY A 171 -13.40 -3.95 -20.53
C GLY A 171 -13.45 -4.95 -21.69
N ASN A 172 -13.07 -4.51 -22.87
CA ASN A 172 -13.05 -5.30 -24.10
C ASN A 172 -11.66 -5.78 -24.51
N ALA A 173 -10.61 -5.29 -23.84
CA ALA A 173 -9.24 -5.74 -24.01
C ALA A 173 -8.87 -6.79 -22.96
N THR A 174 -7.92 -7.66 -23.28
CA THR A 174 -7.34 -8.63 -22.35
C THR A 174 -5.99 -8.16 -21.81
N LEU A 175 -5.45 -8.83 -20.81
CA LEU A 175 -4.09 -8.56 -20.33
C LEU A 175 -3.01 -8.76 -21.41
N ASP A 176 -3.25 -9.60 -22.40
CA ASP A 176 -2.33 -9.81 -23.52
C ASP A 176 -2.16 -8.56 -24.37
N ALA A 177 -3.18 -7.69 -24.45
CA ALA A 177 -3.08 -6.41 -25.17
C ALA A 177 -1.97 -5.51 -24.60
N ILE A 178 -1.78 -5.49 -23.26
CA ILE A 178 -0.68 -4.73 -22.65
C ILE A 178 0.67 -5.39 -22.95
N LYS A 179 0.71 -6.74 -22.94
CA LYS A 179 1.93 -7.50 -23.24
C LYS A 179 2.38 -7.30 -24.68
N GLU A 180 1.44 -7.28 -25.62
CA GLU A 180 1.71 -7.02 -27.04
C GLU A 180 2.13 -5.58 -27.31
N ALA A 181 1.51 -4.61 -26.60
CA ALA A 181 1.86 -3.20 -26.71
C ALA A 181 3.25 -2.89 -26.10
N ASP A 182 3.70 -3.69 -25.13
CA ASP A 182 4.97 -3.55 -24.39
C ASP A 182 5.37 -2.09 -24.08
N PRO A 183 4.51 -1.33 -23.38
CA PRO A 183 4.73 0.10 -23.19
C PRO A 183 5.98 0.37 -22.36
N GLU A 184 6.77 1.35 -22.77
CA GLU A 184 7.94 1.79 -22.01
C GLU A 184 7.52 2.26 -20.61
N LYS A 185 6.41 3.02 -20.52
CA LYS A 185 5.80 3.50 -19.29
C LYS A 185 4.35 3.07 -19.21
N LEU A 186 3.95 2.48 -18.08
CA LEU A 186 2.60 2.00 -17.86
C LEU A 186 2.04 2.54 -16.54
N MET A 187 0.83 3.10 -16.60
CA MET A 187 -0.02 3.33 -15.43
C MET A 187 -1.17 2.34 -15.43
N LEU A 188 -1.19 1.45 -14.43
CA LEU A 188 -2.33 0.57 -14.17
C LEU A 188 -3.31 1.28 -13.24
N VAL A 189 -4.60 1.33 -13.62
CA VAL A 189 -5.66 1.91 -12.80
C VAL A 189 -6.59 0.82 -12.31
N ILE A 190 -6.81 0.78 -10.99
CA ILE A 190 -7.71 -0.19 -10.34
C ILE A 190 -8.82 0.58 -9.62
N GLY A 191 -10.06 0.28 -9.95
CA GLY A 191 -11.26 0.83 -9.31
C GLY A 191 -11.71 0.05 -8.07
N GLY A 192 -12.63 0.64 -7.30
CA GLY A 192 -13.27 -0.01 -6.16
C GLY A 192 -14.40 -0.98 -6.57
N GLU A 193 -14.92 -1.71 -5.59
CA GLU A 193 -15.99 -2.70 -5.80
C GLU A 193 -17.32 -2.04 -6.15
N ASP A 194 -17.72 -1.02 -5.39
CA ASP A 194 -19.00 -0.32 -5.59
C ASP A 194 -18.95 0.75 -6.69
N LYS A 195 -17.79 1.39 -6.82
CA LYS A 195 -17.51 2.42 -7.82
C LYS A 195 -16.27 1.99 -8.58
N SER A 196 -16.46 1.57 -9.81
CA SER A 196 -15.40 1.24 -10.72
C SER A 196 -14.47 2.44 -10.99
N VAL A 197 -13.55 2.31 -11.93
CA VAL A 197 -12.71 3.43 -12.40
C VAL A 197 -13.62 4.55 -12.93
N GLY A 198 -13.31 5.80 -12.55
CA GLY A 198 -14.09 6.97 -12.96
C GLY A 198 -14.15 7.14 -14.48
N GLN A 199 -15.33 7.53 -15.00
CA GLN A 199 -15.57 7.65 -16.46
C GLN A 199 -14.56 8.54 -17.17
N PHE A 200 -14.08 9.58 -16.50
CA PHE A 200 -13.03 10.44 -17.07
C PHE A 200 -11.74 9.67 -17.40
N ILE A 201 -11.32 8.77 -16.50
CA ILE A 201 -10.12 7.95 -16.68
C ILE A 201 -10.38 6.88 -17.75
N LEU A 202 -11.56 6.24 -17.74
CA LEU A 202 -11.95 5.27 -18.78
C LEU A 202 -11.91 5.90 -20.18
N ASN A 203 -12.38 7.14 -20.33
CA ASN A 203 -12.38 7.83 -21.63
C ASN A 203 -11.00 8.19 -22.15
N MET A 204 -10.00 8.26 -21.28
CA MET A 204 -8.62 8.58 -21.67
C MET A 204 -7.66 7.37 -21.64
N ALA A 205 -8.16 6.21 -21.17
CA ALA A 205 -7.37 5.00 -21.11
C ALA A 205 -7.06 4.46 -22.51
N ASP A 206 -5.79 4.05 -22.72
CA ASP A 206 -5.36 3.38 -23.94
C ASP A 206 -5.90 1.95 -24.01
N HIS A 207 -6.07 1.31 -22.85
CA HIS A 207 -6.61 -0.04 -22.72
C HIS A 207 -7.62 -0.09 -21.58
N ILE A 208 -8.83 -0.58 -21.86
CA ILE A 208 -9.83 -0.94 -20.84
C ILE A 208 -9.85 -2.45 -20.75
N ILE A 209 -9.28 -2.99 -19.66
CA ILE A 209 -9.02 -4.42 -19.48
C ILE A 209 -10.16 -5.06 -18.70
N GLY A 210 -10.78 -6.07 -19.30
CA GLY A 210 -11.71 -6.96 -18.63
C GLY A 210 -11.02 -8.23 -18.15
N ILE A 211 -11.22 -8.58 -16.88
CA ILE A 211 -10.80 -9.87 -16.35
C ILE A 211 -11.99 -10.82 -16.46
N PRO A 212 -11.92 -11.90 -17.27
CA PRO A 212 -13.02 -12.84 -17.43
C PRO A 212 -13.42 -13.46 -16.09
N GLN A 213 -14.70 -13.39 -15.76
CA GLN A 213 -15.26 -14.01 -14.57
C GLN A 213 -16.11 -15.21 -14.98
N PHE A 214 -15.79 -16.39 -14.45
CA PHE A 214 -16.48 -17.65 -14.75
C PHE A 214 -17.38 -18.12 -13.59
N GLY A 215 -17.39 -17.38 -12.49
CA GLY A 215 -18.20 -17.66 -11.30
C GLY A 215 -19.61 -17.10 -11.39
N ARG A 216 -20.43 -17.39 -10.35
CA ARG A 216 -21.80 -16.88 -10.21
C ARG A 216 -21.92 -15.76 -9.16
N VAL A 217 -20.83 -15.34 -8.58
CA VAL A 217 -20.72 -14.27 -7.57
C VAL A 217 -19.76 -13.24 -8.09
#